data_f66edfbc3eadca8d38ab7d4eac00b998
#
_entry.id   f66edfbc3eadca8d38ab7d4eac00b998
#
_cell.length_a   1.000
_cell.length_b   1.000
_cell.length_c   1.000
_cell.angle_alpha   90.00
_cell.angle_beta   90.00
_cell.angle_gamma   90.00
#
_symmetry.space_group_name_H-M   'P 1'
#
loop_
_entity.id
_entity.type
_entity.pdbx_description
1 polymer ?
#
loop_
_entity_poly.entity_id
_entity_poly.type
_entity_poly.pdbx_seq_one_letter_code
_entity_poly.pdbx_strand_id
1 'polypeptide(L)'
;MSLLELVVNPNPGRKTLPDCCNPETFADVRAFHRTLPGYQPTPLVALPDLAKELGVKGVYIKDESKRFGLNAFKALGASYAIHKLFPDGNVGLTVTATDGNHGKGMAWSTHRLGGHAVVFMPAGTVDSRVEAIRAIGDTEVTVTDLNYDG
;
A
#
# COMPACT_ATOMS: atom_id res chain seq x y z
N MET A 1 4.05 14.35 30.60
CA MET A 1 5.19 13.75 29.91
C MET A 1 4.89 12.26 29.75
N SER A 2 4.60 11.78 28.54
CA SER A 2 4.48 10.35 28.33
C SER A 2 5.87 9.74 28.34
N LEU A 3 6.13 8.85 29.29
CA LEU A 3 7.34 8.03 29.28
C LEU A 3 7.34 7.16 28.03
N LEU A 4 8.33 7.34 27.18
CA LEU A 4 8.60 6.44 26.06
C LEU A 4 9.05 5.11 26.66
N GLU A 5 8.19 4.10 26.59
CA GLU A 5 8.52 2.76 27.05
C GLU A 5 9.17 1.99 25.90
N LEU A 6 10.44 1.61 26.08
CA LEU A 6 11.16 0.79 25.10
C LEU A 6 10.95 -0.69 25.44
N VAL A 7 10.21 -1.40 24.59
CA VAL A 7 10.08 -2.85 24.69
C VAL A 7 11.13 -3.51 23.80
N VAL A 8 12.09 -4.17 24.42
CA VAL A 8 13.08 -4.98 23.70
C VAL A 8 12.44 -6.31 23.31
N ASN A 9 12.39 -6.60 22.01
CA ASN A 9 11.93 -7.90 21.55
C ASN A 9 12.93 -9.01 21.92
N PRO A 10 12.61 -9.93 22.84
CA PRO A 10 13.51 -11.00 23.24
C PRO A 10 13.72 -12.06 22.12
N ASN A 11 12.86 -12.06 21.12
CA ASN A 11 12.93 -12.95 19.97
C ASN A 11 13.15 -12.13 18.69
N PRO A 12 14.39 -11.79 18.30
CA PRO A 12 14.69 -10.90 17.18
C PRO A 12 14.33 -11.47 15.79
N GLY A 13 13.43 -12.42 15.72
CA GLY A 13 12.85 -12.90 14.49
C GLY A 13 13.66 -13.99 13.76
N ARG A 14 13.17 -14.40 12.61
CA ARG A 14 13.86 -15.37 11.75
C ARG A 14 15.11 -14.73 11.14
N LYS A 15 16.23 -15.46 11.21
CA LYS A 15 17.45 -15.08 10.50
C LYS A 15 17.39 -15.32 8.99
N THR A 16 16.38 -16.04 8.53
CA THR A 16 16.15 -16.34 7.11
C THR A 16 14.94 -15.60 6.59
N LEU A 17 15.08 -14.93 5.45
CA LEU A 17 13.97 -14.35 4.72
C LEU A 17 13.04 -15.46 4.17
N PRO A 18 11.73 -15.20 4.03
CA PRO A 18 10.85 -16.08 3.26
C PRO A 18 11.35 -16.30 1.83
N ASP A 19 11.06 -17.46 1.24
CA ASP A 19 11.53 -17.82 -0.12
C ASP A 19 11.12 -16.80 -1.19
N CYS A 20 9.98 -16.13 -1.01
CA CYS A 20 9.55 -15.05 -1.91
C CYS A 20 10.41 -13.78 -1.81
N CYS A 21 11.23 -13.64 -0.74
CA CYS A 21 12.11 -12.49 -0.54
C CYS A 21 13.52 -12.79 -1.09
N ASN A 22 13.63 -13.03 -2.38
CA ASN A 22 14.88 -13.32 -3.07
C ASN A 22 15.18 -12.25 -4.15
N PRO A 23 16.45 -12.13 -4.61
CA PRO A 23 16.85 -11.13 -5.60
C PRO A 23 16.07 -11.20 -6.92
N GLU A 24 15.72 -12.40 -7.39
CA GLU A 24 15.00 -12.61 -8.65
C GLU A 24 13.58 -12.07 -8.56
N THR A 25 12.85 -12.40 -7.47
CA THR A 25 11.51 -11.88 -7.21
C THR A 25 11.55 -10.35 -7.11
N PHE A 26 12.54 -9.78 -6.42
CA PHE A 26 12.67 -8.32 -6.33
C PHE A 26 12.98 -7.66 -7.67
N ALA A 27 13.76 -8.31 -8.53
CA ALA A 27 14.04 -7.82 -9.88
C ALA A 27 12.76 -7.82 -10.74
N ASP A 28 11.98 -8.89 -10.72
CA ASP A 28 10.71 -9.03 -11.44
C ASP A 28 9.68 -7.96 -10.98
N VAL A 29 9.47 -7.84 -9.67
CA VAL A 29 8.60 -6.81 -9.10
C VAL A 29 9.02 -5.41 -9.52
N ARG A 30 10.32 -5.12 -9.48
CA ARG A 30 10.86 -3.81 -9.87
C ARG A 30 10.71 -3.55 -11.36
N ALA A 31 10.93 -4.56 -12.19
CA ALA A 31 10.74 -4.46 -13.63
C ALA A 31 9.29 -4.13 -13.96
N PHE A 32 8.34 -4.87 -13.37
CA PHE A 32 6.91 -4.60 -13.53
C PHE A 32 6.54 -3.18 -13.08
N HIS A 33 6.93 -2.76 -11.88
CA HIS A 33 6.57 -1.42 -11.40
C HIS A 33 7.07 -0.29 -12.31
N ARG A 34 8.22 -0.47 -12.97
CA ARG A 34 8.75 0.51 -13.91
C ARG A 34 7.91 0.65 -15.18
N THR A 35 7.08 -0.32 -15.51
CA THR A 35 6.15 -0.23 -16.65
C THR A 35 4.88 0.56 -16.32
N LEU A 36 4.58 0.76 -15.03
CA LEU A 36 3.38 1.47 -14.62
C LEU A 36 3.47 2.96 -14.95
N PRO A 37 2.47 3.53 -15.63
CA PRO A 37 2.43 4.96 -15.93
C PRO A 37 2.52 5.81 -14.67
N GLY A 38 3.44 6.78 -14.66
CA GLY A 38 3.67 7.66 -13.52
C GLY A 38 4.54 7.04 -12.40
N TYR A 39 5.12 5.85 -12.61
CA TYR A 39 6.08 5.31 -11.66
C TYR A 39 7.34 6.16 -11.60
N GLN A 40 7.70 6.58 -10.40
CA GLN A 40 8.95 7.27 -10.10
C GLN A 40 9.49 6.84 -8.75
N PRO A 41 10.81 6.84 -8.54
CA PRO A 41 11.39 6.70 -7.21
C PRO A 41 10.86 7.80 -6.30
N THR A 42 10.30 7.43 -5.17
CA THR A 42 9.87 8.38 -4.15
C THR A 42 11.05 8.88 -3.33
N PRO A 43 10.99 10.09 -2.74
CA PRO A 43 12.10 10.65 -1.97
C PRO A 43 12.50 9.78 -0.78
N LEU A 44 13.79 9.79 -0.47
CA LEU A 44 14.32 9.35 0.81
C LEU A 44 14.80 10.59 1.56
N VAL A 45 14.05 11.01 2.58
CA VAL A 45 14.28 12.24 3.33
C VAL A 45 15.05 11.94 4.61
N ALA A 46 16.21 12.57 4.79
CA ALA A 46 16.97 12.49 6.02
C ALA A 46 16.43 13.47 7.07
N LEU A 47 16.35 13.05 8.32
CA LEU A 47 15.91 13.85 9.45
C LEU A 47 17.08 13.96 10.48
N PRO A 48 18.08 14.80 10.21
CA PRO A 48 19.29 14.88 11.03
C PRO A 48 19.02 15.37 12.46
N ASP A 49 18.11 16.32 12.63
CA ASP A 49 17.78 16.87 13.95
C ASP A 49 17.10 15.81 14.83
N LEU A 50 16.18 15.04 14.25
CA LEU A 50 15.55 13.93 14.95
C LEU A 50 16.56 12.82 15.28
N ALA A 51 17.49 12.53 14.39
CA ALA A 51 18.55 11.55 14.65
C ALA A 51 19.45 12.00 15.83
N LYS A 52 19.79 13.29 15.90
CA LYS A 52 20.55 13.87 16.99
C LYS A 52 19.78 13.80 18.31
N GLU A 53 18.51 14.15 18.33
CA GLU A 53 17.64 14.09 19.50
C GLU A 53 17.51 12.66 20.05
N LEU A 54 17.36 11.69 19.16
CA LEU A 54 17.26 10.26 19.50
C LEU A 54 18.62 9.59 19.81
N GLY A 55 19.75 10.27 19.59
CA GLY A 55 21.09 9.70 19.79
C GLY A 55 21.42 8.55 18.83
N VAL A 56 20.85 8.52 17.63
CA VAL A 56 21.08 7.48 16.62
C VAL A 56 21.89 8.02 15.45
N LYS A 57 22.52 7.12 14.68
CA LYS A 57 23.38 7.50 13.53
C LYS A 57 22.62 8.24 12.42
N GLY A 58 21.35 7.92 12.22
CA GLY A 58 20.51 8.56 11.20
C GLY A 58 19.07 8.09 11.28
N VAL A 59 18.15 8.98 10.90
CA VAL A 59 16.73 8.71 10.71
C VAL A 59 16.38 9.11 9.31
N TYR A 60 15.69 8.21 8.57
CA TYR A 60 15.32 8.43 7.17
C TYR A 60 13.87 8.06 6.97
N ILE A 61 13.13 8.87 6.19
CA ILE A 61 11.76 8.60 5.80
C ILE A 61 11.71 8.34 4.29
N LYS A 62 11.21 7.17 3.92
CA LYS A 62 10.80 6.89 2.53
C LYS A 62 9.43 7.52 2.32
N ASP A 63 9.39 8.66 1.64
CA ASP A 63 8.18 9.46 1.46
C ASP A 63 7.30 8.91 0.33
N GLU A 64 6.35 8.05 0.67
CA GLU A 64 5.37 7.48 -0.27
C GLU A 64 4.13 8.37 -0.49
N SER A 65 4.08 9.58 0.07
CA SER A 65 2.96 10.52 -0.14
C SER A 65 2.80 10.93 -1.61
N LYS A 66 3.88 10.80 -2.40
CA LYS A 66 3.87 11.14 -3.84
C LYS A 66 3.56 9.94 -4.76
N ARG A 67 3.39 8.75 -4.20
CA ARG A 67 3.15 7.54 -4.99
C ARG A 67 1.83 7.62 -5.75
N PHE A 68 1.90 7.74 -7.07
CA PHE A 68 0.76 7.79 -8.01
C PHE A 68 -0.35 8.80 -7.65
N GLY A 69 -0.06 9.79 -6.79
CA GLY A 69 -1.07 10.73 -6.29
C GLY A 69 -2.02 10.14 -5.23
N LEU A 70 -1.77 8.93 -4.75
CA LEU A 70 -2.66 8.23 -3.81
C LEU A 70 -2.33 8.47 -2.33
N ASN A 71 -1.23 9.15 -2.03
CA ASN A 71 -0.69 9.31 -0.67
C ASN A 71 -0.46 7.97 0.07
N ALA A 72 -0.15 6.90 -0.67
CA ALA A 72 0.05 5.57 -0.11
C ALA A 72 0.81 4.64 -1.07
N PHE A 73 1.61 3.72 -0.52
CA PHE A 73 2.38 2.74 -1.29
C PHE A 73 1.57 1.50 -1.72
N LYS A 74 0.37 1.31 -1.20
CA LYS A 74 -0.43 0.08 -1.37
C LYS A 74 -0.71 -0.31 -2.83
N ALA A 75 -0.73 0.66 -3.75
CA ALA A 75 -0.88 0.39 -5.18
C ALA A 75 0.27 -0.45 -5.76
N LEU A 76 1.47 -0.41 -5.18
CA LEU A 76 2.59 -1.23 -5.66
C LEU A 76 2.31 -2.73 -5.48
N GLY A 77 1.90 -3.15 -4.28
CA GLY A 77 1.57 -4.55 -4.02
C GLY A 77 0.32 -5.00 -4.79
N ALA A 78 -0.73 -4.18 -4.78
CA ALA A 78 -1.99 -4.49 -5.45
C ALA A 78 -1.79 -4.67 -6.97
N SER A 79 -1.11 -3.75 -7.64
CA SER A 79 -0.88 -3.84 -9.08
C SER A 79 -0.07 -5.06 -9.49
N TYR A 80 0.97 -5.40 -8.73
CA TYR A 80 1.77 -6.59 -9.01
C TYR A 80 0.97 -7.88 -8.78
N ALA A 81 0.19 -7.96 -7.70
CA ALA A 81 -0.65 -9.12 -7.42
C ALA A 81 -1.70 -9.34 -8.53
N ILE A 82 -2.40 -8.29 -8.95
CA ILE A 82 -3.37 -8.36 -10.05
C ILE A 82 -2.69 -8.77 -11.35
N HIS A 83 -1.53 -8.19 -11.69
CA HIS A 83 -0.76 -8.57 -12.87
C HIS A 83 -0.37 -10.06 -12.88
N LYS A 84 0.01 -10.62 -11.73
CA LYS A 84 0.34 -12.04 -11.63
C LYS A 84 -0.88 -12.96 -11.70
N LEU A 85 -2.03 -12.51 -11.19
CA LEU A 85 -3.28 -13.27 -11.25
C LEU A 85 -3.92 -13.25 -12.65
N PHE A 86 -3.70 -12.19 -13.41
CA PHE A 86 -4.27 -11.99 -14.74
C PHE A 86 -3.16 -11.70 -15.75
N PRO A 87 -2.33 -12.72 -16.11
CA PRO A 87 -1.16 -12.52 -16.95
C PRO A 87 -1.51 -12.17 -18.41
N ASP A 88 -2.72 -12.47 -18.84
CA ASP A 88 -3.28 -12.10 -20.14
C ASP A 88 -3.84 -10.67 -20.18
N GLY A 89 -3.83 -9.97 -19.04
CA GLY A 89 -4.32 -8.60 -18.90
C GLY A 89 -5.84 -8.46 -18.87
N ASN A 90 -6.59 -9.56 -18.86
CA ASN A 90 -8.05 -9.54 -18.83
C ASN A 90 -8.57 -9.47 -17.38
N VAL A 91 -8.38 -8.33 -16.75
CA VAL A 91 -8.83 -8.06 -15.37
C VAL A 91 -10.32 -7.72 -15.41
N GLY A 92 -11.17 -8.67 -15.02
CA GLY A 92 -12.62 -8.42 -14.93
C GLY A 92 -13.01 -7.64 -13.69
N LEU A 93 -13.33 -8.38 -12.62
CA LEU A 93 -13.77 -7.83 -11.33
C LEU A 93 -12.75 -8.12 -10.24
N THR A 94 -12.43 -7.10 -9.44
CA THR A 94 -11.72 -7.27 -8.17
C THR A 94 -12.58 -6.83 -7.00
N VAL A 95 -12.54 -7.58 -5.91
CA VAL A 95 -13.31 -7.30 -4.70
C VAL A 95 -12.37 -7.24 -3.50
N THR A 96 -12.55 -6.26 -2.62
CA THR A 96 -11.78 -6.13 -1.39
C THR A 96 -12.58 -5.51 -0.26
N ALA A 97 -12.22 -5.82 0.99
CA ALA A 97 -12.70 -5.14 2.18
C ALA A 97 -11.55 -4.33 2.80
N THR A 98 -11.82 -3.08 3.21
CA THR A 98 -10.78 -2.17 3.70
C THR A 98 -11.38 -0.92 4.36
N ASP A 99 -10.60 -0.26 5.20
CA ASP A 99 -10.92 1.05 5.79
C ASP A 99 -10.20 2.23 5.12
N GLY A 100 -9.42 2.01 4.03
CA GLY A 100 -8.72 3.14 3.42
C GLY A 100 -7.68 2.82 2.33
N ASN A 101 -6.40 2.93 2.65
CA ASN A 101 -5.31 2.91 1.66
C ASN A 101 -5.17 1.62 0.84
N HIS A 102 -5.61 0.49 1.38
CA HIS A 102 -5.64 -0.75 0.62
C HIS A 102 -6.70 -0.66 -0.50
N GLY A 103 -7.89 -0.16 -0.19
CA GLY A 103 -8.94 0.09 -1.19
C GLY A 103 -8.49 1.05 -2.28
N LYS A 104 -7.83 2.16 -1.92
CA LYS A 104 -7.24 3.06 -2.92
C LYS A 104 -6.26 2.32 -3.84
N GLY A 105 -5.39 1.50 -3.26
CA GLY A 105 -4.42 0.70 -4.01
C GLY A 105 -5.07 -0.30 -4.95
N MET A 106 -6.09 -1.02 -4.48
CA MET A 106 -6.86 -1.97 -5.28
C MET A 106 -7.62 -1.27 -6.40
N ALA A 107 -8.42 -0.26 -6.09
CA ALA A 107 -9.20 0.50 -7.07
C ALA A 107 -8.31 1.08 -8.19
N TRP A 108 -7.22 1.75 -7.81
CA TRP A 108 -6.26 2.32 -8.76
C TRP A 108 -5.63 1.25 -9.66
N SER A 109 -5.18 0.13 -9.06
CA SER A 109 -4.52 -0.94 -9.80
C SER A 109 -5.47 -1.65 -10.76
N THR A 110 -6.68 -1.95 -10.31
CA THR A 110 -7.71 -2.58 -11.12
C THR A 110 -8.11 -1.71 -12.32
N HIS A 111 -8.38 -0.44 -12.06
CA HIS A 111 -8.71 0.52 -13.12
C HIS A 111 -7.58 0.66 -14.16
N ARG A 112 -6.33 0.75 -13.70
CA ARG A 112 -5.15 0.84 -14.58
C ARG A 112 -4.94 -0.39 -15.45
N LEU A 113 -5.40 -1.53 -15.00
CA LEU A 113 -5.33 -2.80 -15.72
C LEU A 113 -6.64 -3.15 -16.45
N GLY A 114 -7.56 -2.20 -16.55
CA GLY A 114 -8.79 -2.30 -17.36
C GLY A 114 -9.94 -3.06 -16.71
N GLY A 115 -9.89 -3.31 -15.39
CA GLY A 115 -10.95 -3.99 -14.65
C GLY A 115 -11.86 -3.05 -13.86
N HIS A 116 -12.89 -3.63 -13.24
CA HIS A 116 -13.83 -3.00 -12.32
C HIS A 116 -13.50 -3.37 -10.86
N ALA A 117 -13.56 -2.41 -9.95
CA ALA A 117 -13.28 -2.64 -8.53
C ALA A 117 -14.54 -2.48 -7.67
N VAL A 118 -14.77 -3.42 -6.76
CA VAL A 118 -15.77 -3.33 -5.70
C VAL A 118 -15.06 -3.30 -4.35
N VAL A 119 -15.33 -2.26 -3.56
CA VAL A 119 -14.68 -2.03 -2.27
C VAL A 119 -15.74 -1.97 -1.17
N PHE A 120 -15.67 -2.90 -0.23
CA PHE A 120 -16.47 -2.88 0.98
C PHE A 120 -15.71 -2.16 2.10
N MET A 121 -16.40 -1.26 2.79
CA MET A 121 -15.84 -0.48 3.90
C MET A 121 -16.68 -0.68 5.16
N PRO A 122 -16.03 -0.74 6.34
CA PRO A 122 -16.76 -0.95 7.59
C PRO A 122 -17.60 0.26 7.99
N ALA A 123 -18.61 0.00 8.81
CA ALA A 123 -19.40 1.05 9.46
C ALA A 123 -18.51 2.07 10.19
N GLY A 124 -18.91 3.33 10.16
CA GLY A 124 -18.15 4.42 10.78
C GLY A 124 -16.95 4.93 9.99
N THR A 125 -16.71 4.40 8.79
CA THR A 125 -15.70 4.98 7.90
C THR A 125 -16.08 6.40 7.52
N VAL A 126 -15.17 7.35 7.68
CA VAL A 126 -15.43 8.77 7.38
C VAL A 126 -15.63 8.98 5.87
N ASP A 127 -16.60 9.84 5.52
CA ASP A 127 -17.01 10.08 4.13
C ASP A 127 -15.86 10.44 3.20
N SER A 128 -14.89 11.23 3.68
CA SER A 128 -13.73 11.63 2.88
C SER A 128 -12.88 10.45 2.39
N ARG A 129 -12.83 9.34 3.13
CA ARG A 129 -12.15 8.11 2.70
C ARG A 129 -12.98 7.35 1.67
N VAL A 130 -14.29 7.28 1.87
CA VAL A 130 -15.24 6.65 0.93
C VAL A 130 -15.16 7.34 -0.41
N GLU A 131 -15.30 8.67 -0.42
CA GLU A 131 -15.25 9.48 -1.65
C GLU A 131 -13.88 9.42 -2.33
N ALA A 132 -12.80 9.39 -1.57
CA ALA A 132 -11.44 9.27 -2.13
C ALA A 132 -11.21 7.94 -2.86
N ILE A 133 -11.92 6.86 -2.51
CA ILE A 133 -11.86 5.58 -3.22
C ILE A 133 -12.83 5.60 -4.40
N ARG A 134 -14.06 6.07 -4.18
CA ARG A 134 -15.11 6.18 -5.22
C ARG A 134 -14.68 7.03 -6.42
N ALA A 135 -13.83 8.04 -6.18
CA ALA A 135 -13.28 8.89 -7.22
C ALA A 135 -12.21 8.22 -8.10
N ILE A 136 -11.81 6.99 -7.80
CA ILE A 136 -10.76 6.27 -8.55
C ILE A 136 -11.40 5.40 -9.62
N GLY A 137 -11.43 5.91 -10.87
CA GLY A 137 -11.86 5.15 -12.05
C GLY A 137 -13.27 4.56 -11.90
N ASP A 138 -13.45 3.36 -12.44
CA ASP A 138 -14.70 2.59 -12.34
C ASP A 138 -14.69 1.76 -11.05
N THR A 139 -15.02 2.40 -9.92
CA THR A 139 -14.98 1.79 -8.59
C THR A 139 -16.31 1.92 -7.87
N GLU A 140 -16.89 0.78 -7.50
CA GLU A 140 -18.04 0.72 -6.61
C GLU A 140 -17.59 0.65 -5.16
N VAL A 141 -18.18 1.48 -4.28
CA VAL A 141 -17.89 1.47 -2.85
C VAL A 141 -19.17 1.29 -2.06
N THR A 142 -19.21 0.24 -1.25
CA THR A 142 -20.31 -0.06 -0.33
C THR A 142 -19.82 0.06 1.11
N VAL A 143 -20.45 0.94 1.89
CA VAL A 143 -20.26 0.98 3.34
C VAL A 143 -21.23 -0.01 3.96
N THR A 144 -20.69 -1.00 4.67
CA THR A 144 -21.49 -2.04 5.35
C THR A 144 -21.92 -1.57 6.74
N ASP A 145 -22.83 -2.30 7.38
CA ASP A 145 -23.18 -2.15 8.79
C ASP A 145 -22.28 -2.94 9.74
N LEU A 146 -21.29 -3.66 9.18
CA LEU A 146 -20.33 -4.47 9.91
C LEU A 146 -19.13 -3.66 10.36
N ASN A 147 -18.46 -4.10 11.43
CA ASN A 147 -17.16 -3.56 11.80
C ASN A 147 -16.03 -4.16 10.92
N TYR A 148 -14.77 -3.80 11.21
CA TYR A 148 -13.63 -4.25 10.40
C TYR A 148 -13.38 -5.75 10.45
N ASP A 149 -13.79 -6.45 11.51
CA ASP A 149 -13.56 -7.88 11.78
C ASP A 149 -14.80 -8.74 11.47
N GLY A 150 -15.88 -8.13 10.99
CA GLY A 150 -17.18 -8.76 10.71
C GLY A 150 -17.40 -9.27 9.31
#